data_bcdd4fadd6084071c3b72ef89fdbda43
#
_entry.id   bcdd4fadd6084071c3b72ef89fdbda43
#
_cell.length_a   1.000
_cell.length_b   1.000
_cell.length_c   1.000
_cell.angle_alpha   90.00
_cell.angle_beta   90.00
_cell.angle_gamma   90.00
#
_symmetry.space_group_name_H-M   'P 1'
#
loop_
_entity.id
_entity.type
_entity.pdbx_description
1 polymer ?
#
loop_
_entity_poly.entity_id
_entity_poly.type
_entity_poly.pdbx_seq_one_letter_code
_entity_poly.pdbx_strand_id
1 'polypeptide(L)'
;MKLVTWSLATFHASTFVLAIVLFAYSRGGLGGALSGLNTFVGLGLFVALWVTTYFTTARALAGLDLIASVRDRDGYLRRTLRWGSRNGMAFLAILGVVALFAAVANTRPEQVGPGILFPALFIAPIALVVSAAVGGAVGLILGFIDLALFAIAGLTGMDAEATV
;
A
#
# COMPACT_ATOMS: atom_id res chain seq x y z
N MET A 1 8.56 18.21 6.53
CA MET A 1 8.22 17.18 5.54
C MET A 1 8.33 15.73 6.04
N LYS A 2 9.38 15.31 6.77
CA LYS A 2 9.49 13.91 7.25
C LYS A 2 8.32 13.44 8.13
N LEU A 3 7.81 14.31 9.02
CA LEU A 3 6.68 13.99 9.91
C LEU A 3 5.38 13.76 9.10
N VAL A 4 5.09 14.65 8.14
CA VAL A 4 3.90 14.53 7.28
C VAL A 4 3.95 13.24 6.47
N THR A 5 5.11 12.92 5.88
CA THR A 5 5.30 11.66 5.15
C THR A 5 5.06 10.45 6.03
N TRP A 6 5.60 10.46 7.25
CA TRP A 6 5.44 9.37 8.21
C TRP A 6 3.97 9.22 8.63
N SER A 7 3.30 10.33 8.95
CA SER A 7 1.89 10.33 9.36
C SER A 7 0.97 9.83 8.23
N LEU A 8 1.15 10.33 7.00
CA LEU A 8 0.36 9.88 5.85
C LEU A 8 0.62 8.41 5.51
N ALA A 9 1.88 7.96 5.53
CA ALA A 9 2.19 6.55 5.26
C ALA A 9 1.56 5.62 6.30
N THR A 10 1.60 6.00 7.58
CA THR A 10 0.95 5.25 8.65
C THR A 10 -0.57 5.25 8.49
N PHE A 11 -1.16 6.40 8.19
CA PHE A 11 -2.58 6.54 7.90
C PHE A 11 -3.01 5.66 6.73
N HIS A 12 -2.29 5.72 5.61
CA HIS A 12 -2.60 4.92 4.41
C HIS A 12 -2.51 3.41 4.68
N ALA A 13 -1.41 2.96 5.32
CA ALA A 13 -1.23 1.54 5.63
C ALA A 13 -2.33 1.05 6.60
N SER A 14 -2.63 1.80 7.64
CA SER A 14 -3.67 1.44 8.62
C SER A 14 -5.06 1.44 8.01
N THR A 15 -5.39 2.45 7.19
CA THR A 15 -6.68 2.54 6.48
C THR A 15 -6.86 1.37 5.51
N PHE A 16 -5.80 1.00 4.79
CA PHE A 16 -5.84 -0.14 3.87
C PHE A 16 -6.08 -1.45 4.62
N VAL A 17 -5.35 -1.70 5.71
CA VAL A 17 -5.57 -2.90 6.54
C VAL A 17 -6.97 -2.92 7.13
N LEU A 18 -7.46 -1.78 7.65
CA LEU A 18 -8.81 -1.68 8.18
C LEU A 18 -9.87 -1.99 7.11
N ALA A 19 -9.70 -1.47 5.89
CA ALA A 19 -10.60 -1.75 4.77
C ALA A 19 -10.63 -3.25 4.42
N ILE A 20 -9.47 -3.92 4.41
CA ILE A 20 -9.40 -5.38 4.19
C ILE A 20 -10.12 -6.13 5.31
N VAL A 21 -9.89 -5.76 6.57
CA VAL A 21 -10.52 -6.40 7.73
C VAL A 21 -12.04 -6.24 7.67
N LEU A 22 -12.54 -5.02 7.40
CA LEU A 22 -13.97 -4.75 7.27
C LEU A 22 -14.59 -5.51 6.09
N PHE A 23 -13.89 -5.58 4.96
CA PHE A 23 -14.34 -6.35 3.81
C PHE A 23 -14.41 -7.85 4.13
N ALA A 24 -13.38 -8.42 4.74
CA ALA A 24 -13.37 -9.82 5.15
C ALA A 24 -14.47 -10.13 6.19
N TYR A 25 -14.69 -9.21 7.13
CA TYR A 25 -15.76 -9.30 8.11
C TYR A 25 -17.15 -9.31 7.45
N SER A 26 -17.41 -8.37 6.55
CA SER A 26 -18.69 -8.25 5.84
C SER A 26 -19.03 -9.48 4.98
N ARG A 27 -18.00 -10.23 4.56
CA ARG A 27 -18.14 -11.47 3.79
C ARG A 27 -18.19 -12.73 4.67
N GLY A 28 -18.12 -12.60 6.00
CA GLY A 28 -18.05 -13.75 6.92
C GLY A 28 -16.74 -14.53 6.86
N GLY A 29 -15.74 -14.03 6.11
CA GLY A 29 -14.47 -14.71 5.88
C GLY A 29 -13.36 -14.41 6.91
N LEU A 30 -13.62 -13.53 7.88
CA LEU A 30 -12.60 -13.08 8.83
C LEU A 30 -12.01 -14.24 9.66
N GLY A 31 -12.85 -15.16 10.16
CA GLY A 31 -12.40 -16.32 10.92
C GLY A 31 -11.46 -17.22 10.11
N GLY A 32 -11.79 -17.51 8.85
CA GLY A 32 -10.96 -18.29 7.95
C GLY A 32 -9.65 -17.58 7.58
N ALA A 33 -9.71 -16.28 7.34
CA ALA A 33 -8.52 -15.49 7.04
C ALA A 33 -7.55 -15.41 8.23
N LEU A 34 -8.07 -15.30 9.46
CA LEU A 34 -7.26 -15.22 10.69
C LEU A 34 -6.75 -16.57 11.16
N SER A 35 -7.44 -17.68 10.87
CA SER A 35 -7.04 -19.02 11.33
C SER A 35 -5.67 -19.48 10.77
N GLY A 36 -5.23 -18.94 9.65
CA GLY A 36 -3.92 -19.21 9.05
C GLY A 36 -2.84 -18.17 9.37
N LEU A 37 -3.19 -17.06 10.04
CA LEU A 37 -2.28 -15.96 10.33
C LEU A 37 -1.75 -16.08 11.78
N ASN A 38 -0.49 -16.49 11.89
CA ASN A 38 0.27 -16.31 13.13
C ASN A 38 0.53 -14.80 13.35
N THR A 39 0.47 -14.34 14.60
CA THR A 39 0.69 -12.94 14.99
C THR A 39 2.00 -12.36 14.42
N PHE A 40 3.08 -13.15 14.43
CA PHE A 40 4.38 -12.72 13.88
C PHE A 40 4.34 -12.55 12.35
N VAL A 41 3.64 -13.44 11.65
CA VAL A 41 3.45 -13.32 10.19
C VAL A 41 2.61 -12.09 9.87
N GLY A 42 1.50 -11.87 10.59
CA GLY A 42 0.66 -10.70 10.42
C GLY A 42 1.41 -9.39 10.68
N LEU A 43 2.21 -9.33 11.74
CA LEU A 43 3.06 -8.18 12.05
C LEU A 43 4.12 -7.95 10.96
N GLY A 44 4.77 -9.01 10.49
CA GLY A 44 5.75 -8.93 9.40
C GLY A 44 5.15 -8.38 8.11
N LEU A 45 3.94 -8.85 7.75
CA LEU A 45 3.19 -8.36 6.59
C LEU A 45 2.80 -6.89 6.75
N PHE A 46 2.34 -6.48 7.93
CA PHE A 46 2.02 -5.08 8.21
C PHE A 46 3.26 -4.19 8.10
N VAL A 47 4.39 -4.60 8.66
CA VAL A 47 5.66 -3.86 8.57
C VAL A 47 6.11 -3.75 7.11
N ALA A 48 6.05 -4.83 6.34
CA ALA A 48 6.38 -4.81 4.91
C ALA A 48 5.49 -3.84 4.13
N LEU A 49 4.17 -3.88 4.36
CA LEU A 49 3.22 -2.94 3.77
C LEU A 49 3.53 -1.51 4.18
N TRP A 50 3.77 -1.27 5.47
CA TRP A 50 4.07 0.07 5.98
C TRP A 50 5.36 0.63 5.38
N VAL A 51 6.43 -0.18 5.29
CA VAL A 51 7.71 0.22 4.70
C VAL A 51 7.55 0.59 3.23
N THR A 52 6.89 -0.26 2.44
CA THR A 52 6.66 0.03 1.01
C THR A 52 5.79 1.28 0.83
N THR A 53 4.74 1.44 1.66
CA THR A 53 3.88 2.62 1.66
C THR A 53 4.65 3.88 2.07
N TYR A 54 5.54 3.81 3.07
CA TYR A 54 6.38 4.93 3.47
C TYR A 54 7.28 5.42 2.32
N PHE A 55 8.00 4.51 1.67
CA PHE A 55 8.89 4.88 0.56
C PHE A 55 8.13 5.43 -0.64
N THR A 56 6.99 4.86 -0.98
CA THR A 56 6.17 5.34 -2.10
C THR A 56 5.50 6.67 -1.79
N THR A 57 5.01 6.87 -0.57
CA THR A 57 4.46 8.16 -0.11
C THR A 57 5.56 9.24 -0.08
N ALA A 58 6.76 8.92 0.42
CA ALA A 58 7.89 9.83 0.41
C ALA A 58 8.24 10.29 -1.02
N ARG A 59 8.19 9.38 -1.99
CA ARG A 59 8.43 9.70 -3.40
C ARG A 59 7.26 10.44 -4.03
N ALA A 60 6.02 10.14 -3.64
CA ALA A 60 4.84 10.86 -4.11
C ALA A 60 4.85 12.32 -3.63
N LEU A 61 5.28 12.58 -2.41
CA LEU A 61 5.34 13.92 -1.81
C LEU A 61 6.62 14.70 -2.14
N ALA A 62 7.64 14.04 -2.71
CA ALA A 62 8.93 14.69 -2.98
C ALA A 62 8.78 15.89 -3.93
N GLY A 63 9.20 17.07 -3.46
CA GLY A 63 9.15 18.31 -4.24
C GLY A 63 7.75 18.90 -4.44
N LEU A 64 6.74 18.42 -3.69
CA LEU A 64 5.40 19.00 -3.73
C LEU A 64 5.23 20.07 -2.65
N ASP A 65 4.57 21.14 -3.01
CA ASP A 65 3.86 22.00 -2.09
C ASP A 65 2.45 21.43 -1.87
N LEU A 66 2.14 21.09 -0.61
CA LEU A 66 0.88 20.43 -0.26
C LEU A 66 -0.33 21.33 -0.53
N ILE A 67 -0.18 22.65 -0.30
CA ILE A 67 -1.26 23.61 -0.54
C ILE A 67 -1.47 23.81 -2.05
N ALA A 68 -0.38 23.91 -2.82
CA ALA A 68 -0.46 24.00 -4.28
C ALA A 68 -1.05 22.74 -4.91
N SER A 69 -0.87 21.57 -4.29
CA SER A 69 -1.45 20.28 -4.75
C SER A 69 -2.99 20.29 -4.75
N VAL A 70 -3.63 21.10 -3.90
CA VAL A 70 -5.09 21.28 -3.91
C VAL A 70 -5.54 21.99 -5.19
N ARG A 71 -4.70 22.85 -5.77
CA ARG A 71 -4.98 23.58 -7.03
C ARG A 71 -4.70 22.69 -8.25
N ASP A 72 -3.62 21.90 -8.21
CA ASP A 72 -3.27 20.92 -9.27
C ASP A 72 -3.69 19.50 -8.87
N ARG A 73 -5.01 19.30 -8.78
CA ARG A 73 -5.61 18.00 -8.38
C ARG A 73 -5.21 16.87 -9.32
N ASP A 74 -5.25 17.13 -10.62
CA ASP A 74 -4.98 16.11 -11.64
C ASP A 74 -3.52 15.65 -11.59
N GLY A 75 -2.58 16.56 -11.42
CA GLY A 75 -1.17 16.24 -11.25
C GLY A 75 -0.92 15.39 -10.00
N TYR A 76 -1.55 15.78 -8.88
CA TYR A 76 -1.45 15.02 -7.63
C TYR A 76 -2.04 13.60 -7.78
N LEU A 77 -3.26 13.46 -8.32
CA LEU A 77 -3.93 12.17 -8.48
C LEU A 77 -3.18 11.23 -9.44
N ARG A 78 -2.65 11.75 -10.55
CA ARG A 78 -1.77 10.96 -11.45
C ARG A 78 -0.53 10.45 -10.72
N ARG A 79 0.01 11.25 -9.82
CA ARG A 79 1.18 10.90 -9.03
C ARG A 79 0.86 9.83 -7.98
N THR A 80 -0.25 9.96 -7.26
CA THR A 80 -0.72 8.95 -6.29
C THR A 80 -1.10 7.63 -6.98
N LEU A 81 -1.74 7.67 -8.15
CA LEU A 81 -1.99 6.51 -9.00
C LEU A 81 -0.67 5.78 -9.33
N ARG A 82 0.33 6.52 -9.86
CA ARG A 82 1.61 5.95 -10.28
C ARG A 82 2.37 5.31 -9.11
N TRP A 83 2.43 6.01 -7.97
CA TRP A 83 3.14 5.51 -6.80
C TRP A 83 2.35 4.42 -6.07
N GLY A 84 1.02 4.48 -6.05
CA GLY A 84 0.16 3.41 -5.58
C GLY A 84 0.33 2.11 -6.38
N SER A 85 0.39 2.20 -7.71
CA SER A 85 0.69 1.03 -8.57
C SER A 85 2.06 0.43 -8.24
N ARG A 86 3.08 1.25 -8.04
CA ARG A 86 4.43 0.78 -7.64
C ARG A 86 4.43 0.17 -6.25
N ASN A 87 3.67 0.73 -5.30
CA ASN A 87 3.51 0.16 -3.97
C ASN A 87 2.90 -1.24 -4.02
N GLY A 88 1.81 -1.40 -4.79
CA GLY A 88 1.19 -2.71 -5.00
C GLY A 88 2.18 -3.74 -5.54
N MET A 89 2.92 -3.39 -6.61
CA MET A 89 3.93 -4.28 -7.18
C MET A 89 5.06 -4.62 -6.19
N ALA A 90 5.59 -3.61 -5.47
CA ALA A 90 6.66 -3.81 -4.50
C ALA A 90 6.21 -4.71 -3.35
N PHE A 91 5.01 -4.48 -2.82
CA PHE A 91 4.47 -5.31 -1.75
C PHE A 91 4.24 -6.75 -2.20
N LEU A 92 3.65 -6.96 -3.39
CA LEU A 92 3.48 -8.30 -3.95
C LEU A 92 4.82 -9.00 -4.22
N ALA A 93 5.83 -8.27 -4.69
CA ALA A 93 7.17 -8.84 -4.90
C ALA A 93 7.78 -9.33 -3.58
N ILE A 94 7.65 -8.55 -2.50
CA ILE A 94 8.09 -8.98 -1.16
C ILE A 94 7.34 -10.24 -0.72
N LEU A 95 6.01 -10.26 -0.87
CA LEU A 95 5.21 -11.44 -0.55
C LEU A 95 5.62 -12.66 -1.38
N GLY A 96 5.86 -12.48 -2.67
CA GLY A 96 6.31 -13.53 -3.57
C GLY A 96 7.67 -14.12 -3.15
N VAL A 97 8.61 -13.26 -2.78
CA VAL A 97 9.92 -13.69 -2.27
C VAL A 97 9.76 -14.46 -0.96
N VAL A 98 8.99 -13.95 0.00
CA VAL A 98 8.73 -14.65 1.27
C VAL A 98 8.05 -16.00 1.04
N ALA A 99 7.03 -16.04 0.17
CA ALA A 99 6.32 -17.27 -0.18
C ALA A 99 7.26 -18.29 -0.85
N LEU A 100 8.12 -17.84 -1.76
CA LEU A 100 9.11 -18.70 -2.41
C LEU A 100 10.09 -19.29 -1.39
N PHE A 101 10.64 -18.47 -0.49
CA PHE A 101 11.51 -18.96 0.58
C PHE A 101 10.80 -19.97 1.49
N ALA A 102 9.55 -19.67 1.87
CA ALA A 102 8.76 -20.60 2.68
C ALA A 102 8.49 -21.92 1.94
N ALA A 103 8.17 -21.86 0.64
CA ALA A 103 7.99 -23.06 -0.17
C ALA A 103 9.26 -23.89 -0.26
N VAL A 104 10.40 -23.28 -0.56
CA VAL A 104 11.69 -23.97 -0.64
C VAL A 104 12.09 -24.56 0.71
N ALA A 105 11.89 -23.83 1.82
CA ALA A 105 12.25 -24.31 3.16
C ALA A 105 11.40 -25.49 3.63
N ASN A 106 10.15 -25.62 3.14
CA ASN A 106 9.23 -26.68 3.53
C ASN A 106 9.12 -27.82 2.50
N THR A 107 9.83 -27.72 1.37
CA THR A 107 9.81 -28.73 0.30
C THR A 107 11.11 -29.52 0.33
N ARG A 108 11.02 -30.84 0.14
CA ARG A 108 12.24 -31.68 0.02
C ARG A 108 13.03 -31.25 -1.21
N PRO A 109 14.39 -31.23 -1.13
CA PRO A 109 15.26 -30.78 -2.23
C PRO A 109 14.96 -31.44 -3.58
N GLU A 110 14.55 -32.69 -3.57
CA GLU A 110 14.18 -33.47 -4.76
C GLU A 110 12.89 -32.98 -5.45
N GLN A 111 12.05 -32.27 -4.73
CA GLN A 111 10.75 -31.72 -5.22
C GLN A 111 10.85 -30.25 -5.62
N VAL A 112 11.97 -29.58 -5.30
CA VAL A 112 12.26 -28.21 -5.75
C VAL A 112 12.72 -28.28 -7.20
N GLY A 113 11.77 -28.36 -8.13
CA GLY A 113 12.04 -28.55 -9.54
C GLY A 113 11.14 -27.69 -10.43
N PRO A 114 11.07 -28.01 -11.72
CA PRO A 114 10.27 -27.29 -12.70
C PRO A 114 8.79 -27.12 -12.30
N GLY A 115 8.26 -28.02 -11.48
CA GLY A 115 6.88 -27.98 -11.00
C GLY A 115 6.53 -26.75 -10.13
N ILE A 116 7.51 -26.15 -9.45
CA ILE A 116 7.29 -24.92 -8.66
C ILE A 116 7.67 -23.69 -9.48
N LEU A 117 8.77 -23.74 -10.22
CA LEU A 117 9.29 -22.59 -10.96
C LEU A 117 8.43 -22.25 -12.18
N PHE A 118 7.90 -23.24 -12.89
CA PHE A 118 7.14 -23.02 -14.11
C PHE A 118 5.81 -22.29 -13.86
N PRO A 119 4.92 -22.71 -12.93
CA PRO A 119 3.74 -21.95 -12.57
C PRO A 119 4.06 -20.55 -12.05
N ALA A 120 5.13 -20.39 -11.23
CA ALA A 120 5.54 -19.10 -10.71
C ALA A 120 5.90 -18.12 -11.84
N LEU A 121 6.61 -18.58 -12.87
CA LEU A 121 7.03 -17.76 -14.01
C LEU A 121 5.82 -17.20 -14.80
N PHE A 122 4.74 -17.97 -14.94
CA PHE A 122 3.55 -17.53 -15.66
C PHE A 122 2.59 -16.73 -14.79
N ILE A 123 2.44 -17.09 -13.51
CA ILE A 123 1.50 -16.43 -12.60
C ILE A 123 2.06 -15.09 -12.12
N ALA A 124 3.37 -14.98 -11.86
CA ALA A 124 3.97 -13.78 -11.30
C ALA A 124 3.75 -12.51 -12.16
N PRO A 125 3.92 -12.52 -13.49
CA PRO A 125 3.65 -11.33 -14.30
C PRO A 125 2.18 -10.88 -14.22
N ILE A 126 1.24 -11.83 -14.27
CA ILE A 126 -0.19 -11.54 -14.19
C ILE A 126 -0.51 -10.96 -12.81
N ALA A 127 -0.02 -11.58 -11.75
CA ALA A 127 -0.20 -11.11 -10.39
C ALA A 127 0.39 -9.71 -10.17
N LEU A 128 1.55 -9.39 -10.76
CA LEU A 128 2.15 -8.06 -10.71
C LEU A 128 1.29 -7.01 -11.41
N VAL A 129 0.72 -7.31 -12.59
CA VAL A 129 -0.18 -6.41 -13.30
C VAL A 129 -1.45 -6.15 -12.48
N VAL A 130 -2.07 -7.20 -11.95
CA VAL A 130 -3.26 -7.08 -11.08
C VAL A 130 -2.93 -6.26 -9.83
N SER A 131 -1.79 -6.54 -9.19
CA SER A 131 -1.36 -5.80 -8.00
C SER A 131 -1.06 -4.33 -8.30
N ALA A 132 -0.50 -4.02 -9.49
CA ALA A 132 -0.32 -2.65 -9.93
C ALA A 132 -1.66 -1.92 -10.13
N ALA A 133 -2.64 -2.59 -10.73
CA ALA A 133 -3.98 -2.03 -10.94
C ALA A 133 -4.70 -1.76 -9.60
N VAL A 134 -4.68 -2.74 -8.69
CA VAL A 134 -5.27 -2.60 -7.34
C VAL A 134 -4.55 -1.51 -6.55
N GLY A 135 -3.22 -1.53 -6.53
CA GLY A 135 -2.42 -0.52 -5.85
C GLY A 135 -2.66 0.89 -6.41
N GLY A 136 -2.83 1.01 -7.72
CA GLY A 136 -3.18 2.27 -8.38
C GLY A 136 -4.58 2.77 -7.97
N ALA A 137 -5.57 1.90 -7.96
CA ALA A 137 -6.93 2.24 -7.51
C ALA A 137 -6.94 2.70 -6.05
N VAL A 138 -6.27 1.96 -5.16
CA VAL A 138 -6.10 2.34 -3.75
C VAL A 138 -5.37 3.68 -3.63
N GLY A 139 -4.29 3.88 -4.41
CA GLY A 139 -3.55 5.14 -4.44
C GLY A 139 -4.41 6.33 -4.88
N LEU A 140 -5.33 6.14 -5.82
CA LEU A 140 -6.29 7.17 -6.20
C LEU A 140 -7.27 7.50 -5.07
N ILE A 141 -7.87 6.48 -4.43
CA ILE A 141 -8.81 6.68 -3.33
C ILE A 141 -8.14 7.44 -2.18
N LEU A 142 -6.94 7.01 -1.79
CA LEU A 142 -6.16 7.67 -0.75
C LEU A 142 -5.74 9.09 -1.17
N GLY A 143 -5.41 9.29 -2.44
CA GLY A 143 -5.10 10.61 -3.00
C GLY A 143 -6.26 11.59 -2.93
N PHE A 144 -7.51 11.14 -3.12
CA PHE A 144 -8.69 11.97 -2.89
C PHE A 144 -8.87 12.34 -1.42
N ILE A 145 -8.61 11.39 -0.51
CA ILE A 145 -8.66 11.65 0.93
C ILE A 145 -7.58 12.67 1.33
N ASP A 146 -6.36 12.52 0.81
CA ASP A 146 -5.27 13.47 1.05
C ASP A 146 -5.63 14.88 0.60
N LEU A 147 -6.19 15.03 -0.62
CA LEU A 147 -6.62 16.33 -1.12
C LEU A 147 -7.70 16.96 -0.23
N ALA A 148 -8.64 16.17 0.29
CA ALA A 148 -9.63 16.66 1.24
C ALA A 148 -8.99 17.12 2.55
N LEU A 149 -8.03 16.34 3.09
CA LEU A 149 -7.28 16.70 4.30
C LEU A 149 -6.45 17.97 4.10
N PHE A 150 -5.78 18.12 2.96
CA PHE A 150 -4.99 19.31 2.65
C PHE A 150 -5.88 20.56 2.47
N ALA A 151 -7.07 20.40 1.88
CA ALA A 151 -8.04 21.50 1.74
C ALA A 151 -8.52 21.97 3.12
N ILE A 152 -8.86 21.04 4.02
CA ILE A 152 -9.27 21.37 5.39
C ILE A 152 -8.13 22.05 6.15
N ALA A 153 -6.90 21.52 6.07
CA ALA A 153 -5.74 22.11 6.71
C ALA A 153 -5.41 23.51 6.19
N GLY A 154 -5.58 23.75 4.88
CA GLY A 154 -5.42 25.07 4.26
C GLY A 154 -6.45 26.08 4.74
N LEU A 155 -7.72 25.68 4.90
CA LEU A 155 -8.78 26.54 5.42
C LEU A 155 -8.53 26.95 6.89
N THR A 156 -8.16 25.99 7.73
CA THR A 156 -7.88 26.27 9.15
C THR A 156 -6.62 27.13 9.35
N GLY A 157 -5.62 27.04 8.47
CA GLY A 157 -4.43 27.88 8.50
C GLY A 157 -4.71 29.35 8.13
N MET A 158 -5.60 29.59 7.21
CA MET A 158 -6.00 30.97 6.80
C MET A 158 -6.75 31.71 7.89
N ASP A 159 -7.59 31.02 8.67
CA ASP A 159 -8.34 31.63 9.78
C ASP A 159 -7.43 32.01 10.96
N ALA A 160 -6.32 31.28 11.16
CA ALA A 160 -5.36 31.57 12.20
C ALA A 160 -4.52 32.84 11.91
N GLU A 161 -4.22 33.14 10.64
CA GLU A 161 -3.50 34.36 10.23
C GLU A 161 -4.40 35.61 10.23
N ALA A 162 -5.72 35.44 10.08
CA ALA A 162 -6.68 36.55 10.06
C ALA A 162 -6.98 37.09 11.48
N THR A 163 -6.54 36.41 12.54
CA THR A 163 -6.81 36.73 13.94
C THR A 163 -5.61 37.36 14.67
N VAL A 164 -4.51 37.63 13.99
CA VAL A 164 -3.31 38.31 14.51
C VAL A 164 -3.23 39.73 13.91
#